data_cd7188f9b852dd3aeff75f33ee4578d1
#
_entry.id   cd7188f9b852dd3aeff75f33ee4578d1
#
_cell.length_a   1.000
_cell.length_b   1.000
_cell.length_c   1.000
_cell.angle_alpha   90.00
_cell.angle_beta   90.00
_cell.angle_gamma   90.00
#
_symmetry.space_group_name_H-M   'P 1'
#
loop_
_entity.id
_entity.type
_entity.pdbx_description
1 polymer ?
#
loop_
_entity_poly.entity_id
_entity_poly.type
_entity_poly.pdbx_seq_one_letter_code
_entity_poly.pdbx_strand_id
1 'polypeptide(L)'
;KTKAAIASKLSAEIYNLNILKENIQDEKNNVTRFLLMGKEIYQPELKDNKYITSFLFKLKSKPAALYSALSGFAINGVNMTKLQSFPEKNSFSSYFFLWEIDGHIEQKKIKNSLEELGLHCEDMHVLGVFKADSVREK
;
A
#
# COMPACT_ATOMS: atom_id res chain seq x y z
N LYS A 1 -25.32 20.35 -30.63
CA LYS A 1 -24.53 20.88 -29.51
C LYS A 1 -23.22 20.12 -29.45
N THR A 2 -22.10 20.84 -29.62
CA THR A 2 -20.75 20.30 -29.50
C THR A 2 -20.45 20.14 -28.01
N LYS A 3 -20.02 18.94 -27.60
CA LYS A 3 -19.62 18.63 -26.22
C LYS A 3 -18.16 18.17 -26.22
N ALA A 4 -17.43 18.51 -25.18
CA ALA A 4 -16.09 17.99 -24.90
C ALA A 4 -16.08 17.36 -23.50
N ALA A 5 -15.19 16.39 -23.28
CA ALA A 5 -15.00 15.71 -22.01
C ALA A 5 -13.50 15.67 -21.67
N ILE A 6 -13.18 15.69 -20.38
CA ILE A 6 -11.86 15.40 -19.86
C ILE A 6 -11.81 13.90 -19.59
N ALA A 7 -10.88 13.20 -20.22
CA ALA A 7 -10.80 11.75 -20.13
C ALA A 7 -9.35 11.26 -20.43
N SER A 8 -9.10 9.97 -20.27
CA SER A 8 -7.84 9.37 -20.64
C SER A 8 -7.69 9.25 -22.17
N LYS A 9 -6.44 9.18 -22.66
CA LYS A 9 -6.17 8.90 -24.07
C LYS A 9 -6.79 7.58 -24.53
N LEU A 10 -6.72 6.56 -23.68
CA LEU A 10 -7.36 5.26 -23.92
C LEU A 10 -8.88 5.36 -24.14
N SER A 11 -9.55 6.25 -23.40
CA SER A 11 -11.00 6.47 -23.63
C SER A 11 -11.28 7.05 -25.02
N ALA A 12 -10.42 7.96 -25.51
CA ALA A 12 -10.58 8.49 -26.86
C ALA A 12 -10.41 7.38 -27.91
N GLU A 13 -9.47 6.47 -27.74
CA GLU A 13 -9.24 5.32 -28.63
C GLU A 13 -10.44 4.36 -28.61
N ILE A 14 -10.93 3.97 -27.41
CA ILE A 14 -12.05 3.03 -27.27
C ILE A 14 -13.35 3.58 -27.88
N TYR A 15 -13.63 4.86 -27.70
CA TYR A 15 -14.86 5.49 -28.15
C TYR A 15 -14.72 6.22 -29.50
N ASN A 16 -13.57 6.07 -30.18
CA ASN A 16 -13.26 6.70 -31.45
C ASN A 16 -13.55 8.22 -31.45
N LEU A 17 -13.01 8.91 -30.44
CA LEU A 17 -13.18 10.34 -30.24
C LEU A 17 -11.94 11.13 -30.64
N ASN A 18 -12.13 12.35 -31.15
CA ASN A 18 -11.03 13.25 -31.46
C ASN A 18 -10.43 13.87 -30.19
N ILE A 19 -9.11 13.78 -30.03
CA ILE A 19 -8.40 14.45 -28.95
C ILE A 19 -8.19 15.91 -29.34
N LEU A 20 -8.77 16.82 -28.57
CA LEU A 20 -8.66 18.26 -28.81
C LEU A 20 -7.39 18.85 -28.17
N LYS A 21 -7.01 18.36 -26.99
CA LYS A 21 -5.82 18.80 -26.25
C LYS A 21 -5.33 17.68 -25.35
N GLU A 22 -4.01 17.46 -25.34
CA GLU A 22 -3.32 16.49 -24.48
C GLU A 22 -2.66 17.20 -23.29
N ASN A 23 -2.34 16.43 -22.24
CA ASN A 23 -1.59 16.87 -21.06
C ASN A 23 -2.20 18.12 -20.39
N ILE A 24 -3.50 18.05 -20.11
CA ILE A 24 -4.28 19.16 -19.54
C ILE A 24 -4.32 19.13 -18.00
N GLN A 25 -3.61 18.21 -17.37
CA GLN A 25 -3.49 18.14 -15.90
C GLN A 25 -2.78 19.39 -15.37
N ASP A 26 -3.25 19.92 -14.25
CA ASP A 26 -2.64 21.09 -13.57
C ASP A 26 -1.28 20.68 -12.96
N GLU A 27 -1.22 19.49 -12.35
CA GLU A 27 -0.02 18.96 -11.72
C GLU A 27 0.69 17.96 -12.65
N LYS A 28 1.92 18.29 -13.06
CA LYS A 28 2.72 17.45 -13.97
C LYS A 28 3.05 16.07 -13.40
N ASN A 29 3.15 15.96 -12.08
CA ASN A 29 3.51 14.75 -11.35
C ASN A 29 2.28 14.02 -10.76
N ASN A 30 1.10 14.21 -11.31
CA ASN A 30 -0.10 13.52 -10.86
C ASN A 30 -0.02 12.03 -11.27
N VAL A 31 0.34 11.19 -10.30
CA VAL A 31 0.48 9.73 -10.48
C VAL A 31 -0.60 9.01 -9.68
N THR A 32 -1.39 8.20 -10.35
CA THR A 32 -2.39 7.33 -9.71
C THR A 32 -1.84 5.91 -9.64
N ARG A 33 -1.78 5.37 -8.41
CA ARG A 33 -1.40 3.98 -8.18
C ARG A 33 -2.62 3.07 -8.27
N PHE A 34 -2.53 2.06 -9.11
CA PHE A 34 -3.51 0.98 -9.21
C PHE A 34 -2.98 -0.28 -8.53
N LEU A 35 -3.85 -1.00 -7.85
CA LEU A 35 -3.57 -2.30 -7.26
C LEU A 35 -4.35 -3.37 -8.01
N LEU A 36 -3.65 -4.41 -8.46
CA LEU A 36 -4.30 -5.61 -8.98
C LEU A 36 -4.68 -6.49 -7.80
N MET A 37 -5.99 -6.72 -7.62
CA MET A 37 -6.53 -7.52 -6.53
C MET A 37 -6.85 -8.93 -7.03
N GLY A 38 -6.49 -9.95 -6.26
CA GLY A 38 -6.76 -11.35 -6.53
C GLY A 38 -7.29 -12.07 -5.30
N LYS A 39 -7.86 -13.25 -5.49
CA LYS A 39 -8.28 -14.13 -4.38
C LYS A 39 -7.10 -14.89 -3.76
N GLU A 40 -6.06 -15.12 -4.54
CA GLU A 40 -4.84 -15.81 -4.10
C GLU A 40 -3.77 -14.78 -3.75
N ILE A 41 -3.03 -15.06 -2.67
CA ILE A 41 -1.91 -14.23 -2.27
C ILE A 41 -0.77 -14.50 -3.25
N TYR A 42 -0.42 -13.49 -4.05
CA TYR A 42 0.77 -13.55 -4.88
C TYR A 42 1.99 -13.16 -4.03
N GLN A 43 2.95 -14.08 -3.94
CA GLN A 43 4.23 -13.84 -3.30
C GLN A 43 5.35 -14.12 -4.32
N PRO A 44 6.02 -13.07 -4.83
CA PRO A 44 7.16 -13.26 -5.72
C PRO A 44 8.31 -13.94 -4.98
N GLU A 45 9.17 -14.66 -5.71
CA GLU A 45 10.43 -15.15 -5.15
C GLU A 45 11.33 -13.98 -4.75
N LEU A 46 12.03 -14.11 -3.63
CA LEU A 46 13.03 -13.15 -3.19
C LEU A 46 14.22 -13.17 -4.16
N LYS A 47 14.40 -12.08 -4.88
CA LYS A 47 15.49 -11.83 -5.82
C LYS A 47 16.14 -10.48 -5.49
N ASP A 48 17.16 -10.10 -6.25
CA ASP A 48 17.79 -8.77 -6.14
C ASP A 48 16.87 -7.70 -6.78
N ASN A 49 15.80 -7.38 -6.09
CA ASN A 49 14.82 -6.35 -6.43
C ASN A 49 14.39 -5.60 -5.18
N LYS A 50 13.85 -4.41 -5.36
CA LYS A 50 13.13 -3.71 -4.31
C LYS A 50 11.70 -4.26 -4.21
N TYR A 51 11.25 -4.52 -2.99
CA TYR A 51 9.92 -5.07 -2.72
C TYR A 51 9.16 -4.17 -1.76
N ILE A 52 7.85 -4.32 -1.80
CA ILE A 52 6.92 -3.74 -0.85
C ILE A 52 6.10 -4.88 -0.28
N THR A 53 6.00 -4.94 1.03
CA THR A 53 5.06 -5.81 1.74
C THR A 53 3.91 -4.95 2.25
N SER A 54 2.68 -5.35 1.90
CA SER A 54 1.44 -4.72 2.36
C SER A 54 0.73 -5.67 3.31
N PHE A 55 0.28 -5.17 4.45
CA PHE A 55 -0.45 -5.95 5.44
C PHE A 55 -1.47 -5.11 6.19
N LEU A 56 -2.50 -5.79 6.68
CA LEU A 56 -3.57 -5.24 7.49
C LEU A 56 -3.46 -5.84 8.89
N PHE A 57 -3.64 -5.01 9.92
CA PHE A 57 -3.63 -5.50 11.29
C PHE A 57 -4.56 -4.69 12.19
N LYS A 58 -4.95 -5.31 13.29
CA LYS A 58 -5.72 -4.72 14.37
C LYS A 58 -4.94 -4.83 15.66
N LEU A 59 -4.76 -3.72 16.37
CA LEU A 59 -4.01 -3.68 17.62
C LEU A 59 -4.90 -4.05 18.82
N LYS A 60 -4.27 -4.68 19.82
CA LYS A 60 -4.85 -4.81 21.15
C LYS A 60 -5.09 -3.42 21.75
N SER A 61 -6.25 -3.21 22.34
CA SER A 61 -6.58 -1.93 22.98
C SER A 61 -5.77 -1.73 24.27
N LYS A 62 -4.62 -1.09 24.13
CA LYS A 62 -3.69 -0.77 25.23
C LYS A 62 -3.11 0.62 25.02
N PRO A 63 -2.74 1.33 26.11
CA PRO A 63 -1.97 2.58 25.99
C PRO A 63 -0.71 2.36 25.17
N ALA A 64 -0.38 3.31 24.28
CA ALA A 64 0.78 3.29 23.41
C ALA A 64 0.89 2.07 22.46
N ALA A 65 -0.22 1.35 22.19
CA ALA A 65 -0.21 0.15 21.35
C ALA A 65 0.42 0.38 19.98
N LEU A 66 0.07 1.48 19.30
CA LEU A 66 0.64 1.83 18.00
C LEU A 66 2.14 2.13 18.08
N TYR A 67 2.59 2.85 19.13
CA TYR A 67 4.01 3.11 19.34
C TYR A 67 4.79 1.81 19.52
N SER A 68 4.28 0.90 20.37
CA SER A 68 4.92 -0.41 20.59
C SER A 68 4.96 -1.26 19.32
N ALA A 69 3.90 -1.23 18.52
CA ALA A 69 3.86 -1.92 17.23
C ALA A 69 4.89 -1.38 16.23
N LEU A 70 5.11 -0.06 16.23
CA LEU A 70 6.08 0.60 15.34
C LEU A 70 7.54 0.35 15.76
N SER A 71 7.81 0.12 17.04
CA SER A 71 9.17 0.02 17.57
C SER A 71 9.96 -1.12 16.93
N GLY A 72 9.32 -2.26 16.67
CA GLY A 72 9.96 -3.40 16.02
C GLY A 72 10.50 -3.09 14.62
N PHE A 73 9.78 -2.29 13.86
CA PHE A 73 10.23 -1.87 12.52
C PHE A 73 11.40 -0.88 12.61
N ALA A 74 11.36 0.05 13.55
CA ALA A 74 12.44 1.00 13.78
C ALA A 74 13.74 0.29 14.20
N ILE A 75 13.67 -0.65 15.14
CA ILE A 75 14.82 -1.41 15.65
C ILE A 75 15.45 -2.26 14.55
N ASN A 76 14.64 -2.87 13.69
CA ASN A 76 15.09 -3.70 12.57
C ASN A 76 15.47 -2.88 11.32
N GLY A 77 15.41 -1.55 11.35
CA GLY A 77 15.76 -0.70 10.22
C GLY A 77 14.84 -0.90 9.00
N VAL A 78 13.56 -1.12 9.24
CA VAL A 78 12.55 -1.30 8.18
C VAL A 78 11.86 0.04 7.93
N ASN A 79 11.90 0.51 6.69
CA ASN A 79 11.23 1.74 6.28
C ASN A 79 9.74 1.50 6.04
N MET A 80 8.90 2.39 6.58
CA MET A 80 7.45 2.39 6.38
C MET A 80 7.10 3.44 5.33
N THR A 81 6.36 3.02 4.30
CA THR A 81 6.01 3.87 3.15
C THR A 81 4.55 4.31 3.14
N LYS A 82 3.70 3.60 3.87
CA LYS A 82 2.29 3.95 4.03
C LYS A 82 1.77 3.47 5.38
N LEU A 83 0.99 4.32 6.03
CA LEU A 83 0.18 3.98 7.19
C LEU A 83 -1.18 4.64 7.04
N GLN A 84 -2.23 3.85 7.08
CA GLN A 84 -3.61 4.32 6.98
C GLN A 84 -4.49 3.56 7.97
N SER A 85 -5.31 4.27 8.73
CA SER A 85 -6.27 3.67 9.66
C SER A 85 -7.68 3.66 9.06
N PHE A 86 -8.42 2.61 9.36
CA PHE A 86 -9.83 2.45 9.00
C PHE A 86 -10.62 2.09 10.26
N PRO A 87 -11.73 2.79 10.55
CA PRO A 87 -12.58 2.40 11.66
C PRO A 87 -13.20 1.02 11.42
N GLU A 88 -13.24 0.20 12.46
CA GLU A 88 -14.01 -1.05 12.41
C GLU A 88 -15.50 -0.74 12.36
N LYS A 89 -16.23 -1.46 11.50
CA LYS A 89 -17.67 -1.28 11.36
C LYS A 89 -18.36 -1.52 12.73
N ASN A 90 -19.20 -0.55 13.11
CA ASN A 90 -19.92 -0.56 14.39
C ASN A 90 -19.06 -0.42 15.66
N SER A 91 -17.83 0.07 15.54
CA SER A 91 -16.97 0.38 16.70
C SER A 91 -16.48 1.82 16.63
N PHE A 92 -16.49 2.51 17.78
CA PHE A 92 -15.94 3.86 17.91
C PHE A 92 -14.48 3.86 18.39
N SER A 93 -13.95 2.73 18.82
CA SER A 93 -12.64 2.62 19.47
C SER A 93 -11.71 1.60 18.82
N SER A 94 -12.19 0.87 17.82
CA SER A 94 -11.43 -0.18 17.15
C SER A 94 -11.10 0.21 15.72
N TYR A 95 -9.83 0.03 15.33
CA TYR A 95 -9.33 0.41 14.03
C TYR A 95 -8.49 -0.72 13.42
N PHE A 96 -8.65 -0.90 12.11
CA PHE A 96 -7.69 -1.62 11.27
C PHE A 96 -6.65 -0.65 10.73
N PHE A 97 -5.41 -1.10 10.67
CA PHE A 97 -4.30 -0.36 10.08
C PHE A 97 -3.79 -1.07 8.84
N LEU A 98 -3.78 -0.36 7.73
CA LEU A 98 -3.10 -0.79 6.50
C LEU A 98 -1.70 -0.21 6.49
N TRP A 99 -0.70 -1.08 6.45
CA TRP A 99 0.70 -0.70 6.33
C TRP A 99 1.32 -1.20 5.04
N GLU A 100 2.25 -0.41 4.54
CA GLU A 100 3.19 -0.82 3.52
C GLU A 100 4.60 -0.50 3.99
N ILE A 101 5.48 -1.47 3.84
CA ILE A 101 6.89 -1.40 4.22
C ILE A 101 7.77 -1.75 3.04
N ASP A 102 8.96 -1.18 3.00
CA ASP A 102 9.99 -1.56 2.05
C ASP A 102 10.63 -2.88 2.48
N GLY A 103 10.56 -3.87 1.63
CA GLY A 103 11.20 -5.17 1.82
C GLY A 103 10.28 -6.33 1.47
N HIS A 104 10.92 -7.50 1.35
CA HIS A 104 10.26 -8.77 1.08
C HIS A 104 10.05 -9.54 2.39
N ILE A 105 8.90 -10.20 2.54
CA ILE A 105 8.53 -10.93 3.75
C ILE A 105 9.55 -12.01 4.16
N GLU A 106 10.31 -12.55 3.21
CA GLU A 106 11.36 -13.55 3.50
C GLU A 106 12.67 -12.94 4.01
N GLN A 107 12.85 -11.65 3.94
CA GLN A 107 14.02 -10.99 4.52
C GLN A 107 13.97 -11.07 6.05
N LYS A 108 15.10 -11.44 6.68
CA LYS A 108 15.19 -11.63 8.14
C LYS A 108 14.69 -10.44 8.94
N LYS A 109 15.06 -9.22 8.55
CA LYS A 109 14.62 -7.98 9.22
C LYS A 109 13.09 -7.80 9.17
N ILE A 110 12.46 -8.19 8.05
CA ILE A 110 11.00 -8.09 7.88
C ILE A 110 10.30 -9.17 8.73
N LYS A 111 10.80 -10.41 8.70
CA LYS A 111 10.25 -11.48 9.55
C LYS A 111 10.27 -11.08 11.02
N ASN A 112 11.42 -10.65 11.52
CA ASN A 112 11.56 -10.22 12.92
C ASN A 112 10.56 -9.10 13.27
N SER A 113 10.43 -8.09 12.39
CA SER A 113 9.51 -6.97 12.62
C SER A 113 8.04 -7.41 12.63
N LEU A 114 7.64 -8.33 11.74
CA LEU A 114 6.28 -8.86 11.69
C LEU A 114 5.97 -9.77 12.88
N GLU A 115 6.93 -10.58 13.33
CA GLU A 115 6.81 -11.40 14.54
C GLU A 115 6.59 -10.51 15.78
N GLU A 116 7.37 -9.44 15.92
CA GLU A 116 7.23 -8.49 17.01
C GLU A 116 5.88 -7.75 16.94
N LEU A 117 5.48 -7.29 15.75
CA LEU A 117 4.15 -6.69 15.53
C LEU A 117 3.04 -7.64 16.00
N GLY A 118 3.13 -8.93 15.69
CA GLY A 118 2.15 -9.94 16.06
C GLY A 118 1.88 -10.02 17.56
N LEU A 119 2.87 -9.73 18.40
CA LEU A 119 2.68 -9.70 19.87
C LEU A 119 1.72 -8.60 20.34
N HIS A 120 1.61 -7.54 19.55
CA HIS A 120 0.78 -6.36 19.83
C HIS A 120 -0.57 -6.40 19.12
N CYS A 121 -0.76 -7.32 18.18
CA CYS A 121 -1.98 -7.43 17.38
C CYS A 121 -3.02 -8.36 17.99
N GLU A 122 -4.31 -8.05 17.77
CA GLU A 122 -5.42 -8.99 17.88
C GLU A 122 -5.52 -9.86 16.63
N ASP A 123 -5.24 -9.24 15.47
CA ASP A 123 -5.32 -9.85 14.16
C ASP A 123 -4.31 -9.22 13.20
N MET A 124 -3.75 -10.02 12.28
CA MET A 124 -2.80 -9.55 11.28
C MET A 124 -2.86 -10.41 10.01
N HIS A 125 -3.01 -9.77 8.87
CA HIS A 125 -3.06 -10.40 7.55
C HIS A 125 -2.08 -9.75 6.58
N VAL A 126 -1.19 -10.53 6.01
CA VAL A 126 -0.37 -10.10 4.88
C VAL A 126 -1.26 -10.08 3.63
N LEU A 127 -1.41 -8.92 3.01
CA LEU A 127 -2.22 -8.75 1.80
C LEU A 127 -1.44 -9.13 0.54
N GLY A 128 -0.12 -8.95 0.56
CA GLY A 128 0.73 -9.35 -0.53
C GLY A 128 2.13 -8.74 -0.47
N VAL A 129 3.00 -9.31 -1.29
CA VAL A 129 4.35 -8.80 -1.55
C VAL A 129 4.44 -8.53 -3.05
N PHE A 130 4.97 -7.39 -3.44
CA PHE A 130 5.11 -7.02 -4.84
C PHE A 130 6.39 -6.23 -5.08
N LYS A 131 6.87 -6.25 -6.32
CA LYS A 131 8.03 -5.45 -6.72
C LYS A 131 7.68 -3.96 -6.63
N ALA A 132 8.60 -3.18 -6.08
CA ALA A 132 8.49 -1.73 -6.13
C ALA A 132 8.60 -1.25 -7.58
N ASP A 133 7.70 -0.36 -7.99
CA ASP A 133 7.77 0.29 -9.29
C ASP A 133 8.85 1.37 -9.29
N SER A 134 9.58 1.50 -10.40
CA SER A 134 10.64 2.51 -10.58
C SER A 134 10.14 3.96 -10.49
N VAL A 135 8.84 4.19 -10.72
CA VAL A 135 8.22 5.53 -10.56
C VAL A 135 8.28 6.02 -9.11
N ARG A 136 8.41 5.12 -8.13
CA ARG A 136 8.55 5.51 -6.71
C ARG A 136 9.90 6.11 -6.35
N GLU A 137 10.88 6.05 -7.23
CA GLU A 137 12.25 6.56 -7.02
C GLU A 137 12.43 7.99 -7.56
N LYS A 138 11.37 8.56 -8.11
CA LYS A 138 11.31 9.94 -8.61
C LYS A 138 10.58 10.83 -7.61
#